data_7b6d1ef388892bf0ea410e82318c4152
#
_entry.id   7b6d1ef388892bf0ea410e82318c4152
#
_cell.length_a   1.000
_cell.length_b   1.000
_cell.length_c   1.000
_cell.angle_alpha   90.00
_cell.angle_beta   90.00
_cell.angle_gamma   90.00
#
_symmetry.space_group_name_H-M   'P 1'
#
loop_
_entity.id
_entity.type
_entity.pdbx_description
1 polymer ?
#
loop_
_entity_poly.entity_id
_entity_poly.type
_entity_poly.pdbx_seq_one_letter_code
_entity_poly.pdbx_strand_id
1 'polypeptide(L)'
;MNKSELINHIAASAGISKTQATAALQAVETGVIDTLANGGEVTLVGFGTFKVTDRAARTGRNPKTGEEIQIAATKVPSFKAGKAFKEALN
;
A
#
# COMPACT_ATOMS: atom_id res chain seq x y z
N MET A 1 2.24 -15.82 4.40
CA MET A 1 0.85 -15.89 3.85
C MET A 1 0.82 -15.22 2.49
N ASN A 2 0.34 -15.93 1.50
CA ASN A 2 0.16 -15.38 0.17
C ASN A 2 -1.30 -14.92 -0.03
N LYS A 3 -1.63 -14.40 -1.21
CA LYS A 3 -2.97 -13.90 -1.49
C LYS A 3 -4.05 -14.98 -1.37
N SER A 4 -3.80 -16.18 -1.85
CA SER A 4 -4.73 -17.31 -1.74
C SER A 4 -5.01 -17.67 -0.29
N GLU A 5 -4.00 -17.72 0.53
CA GLU A 5 -4.13 -18.01 1.97
C GLU A 5 -4.89 -16.90 2.70
N LEU A 6 -4.64 -15.64 2.31
CA LEU A 6 -5.36 -14.51 2.86
C LEU A 6 -6.85 -14.57 2.49
N ILE A 7 -7.17 -14.93 1.25
CA ILE A 7 -8.57 -15.11 0.81
C ILE A 7 -9.25 -16.20 1.64
N ASN A 8 -8.57 -17.33 1.86
CA ASN A 8 -9.10 -18.42 2.70
C ASN A 8 -9.37 -17.93 4.14
N HIS A 9 -8.45 -17.15 4.69
CA HIS A 9 -8.58 -16.56 6.02
C HIS A 9 -9.79 -15.62 6.09
N ILE A 10 -9.96 -14.74 5.10
CA ILE A 10 -11.08 -13.80 5.03
C ILE A 10 -12.41 -14.57 4.97
N ALA A 11 -12.48 -15.57 4.10
CA ALA A 11 -13.69 -16.37 3.95
C ALA A 11 -14.10 -17.05 5.27
N ALA A 12 -13.14 -17.65 5.96
CA ALA A 12 -13.39 -18.30 7.24
C ALA A 12 -13.76 -17.31 8.34
N SER A 13 -13.03 -16.21 8.44
CA SER A 13 -13.23 -15.21 9.50
C SER A 13 -14.53 -14.43 9.34
N ALA A 14 -14.91 -14.10 8.11
CA ALA A 14 -16.11 -13.33 7.82
C ALA A 14 -17.35 -14.19 7.59
N GLY A 15 -17.20 -15.52 7.50
CA GLY A 15 -18.31 -16.42 7.23
C GLY A 15 -18.88 -16.25 5.82
N ILE A 16 -18.02 -16.02 4.83
CA ILE A 16 -18.40 -15.84 3.45
C ILE A 16 -17.70 -16.86 2.55
N SER A 17 -18.15 -16.96 1.30
CA SER A 17 -17.54 -17.88 0.33
C SER A 17 -16.17 -17.35 -0.10
N LYS A 18 -15.34 -18.22 -0.69
CA LYS A 18 -14.05 -17.82 -1.28
C LYS A 18 -14.24 -16.84 -2.43
N THR A 19 -15.30 -16.99 -3.22
CA THR A 19 -15.63 -16.06 -4.30
C THR A 19 -15.94 -14.68 -3.74
N GLN A 20 -16.73 -14.61 -2.68
CA GLN A 20 -17.04 -13.35 -2.01
C GLN A 20 -15.80 -12.74 -1.35
N ALA A 21 -14.98 -13.55 -0.72
CA ALA A 21 -13.73 -13.09 -0.10
C ALA A 21 -12.75 -12.54 -1.13
N THR A 22 -12.65 -13.17 -2.30
CA THR A 22 -11.82 -12.68 -3.41
C THR A 22 -12.31 -11.32 -3.89
N ALA A 23 -13.62 -11.17 -4.08
CA ALA A 23 -14.20 -9.91 -4.50
C ALA A 23 -14.00 -8.81 -3.45
N ALA A 24 -14.14 -9.15 -2.17
CA ALA A 24 -13.95 -8.21 -1.07
C ALA A 24 -12.50 -7.72 -0.99
N LEU A 25 -11.53 -8.63 -1.08
CA LEU A 25 -10.12 -8.26 -1.07
C LEU A 25 -9.76 -7.39 -2.27
N GLN A 26 -10.27 -7.75 -3.46
CA GLN A 26 -10.06 -6.99 -4.67
C GLN A 26 -10.64 -5.57 -4.55
N ALA A 27 -11.81 -5.43 -3.94
CA ALA A 27 -12.43 -4.13 -3.68
C ALA A 27 -11.56 -3.26 -2.74
N VAL A 28 -10.95 -3.85 -1.72
CA VAL A 28 -10.01 -3.15 -0.84
C VAL A 28 -8.79 -2.68 -1.62
N GLU A 29 -8.19 -3.56 -2.41
CA GLU A 29 -7.01 -3.22 -3.21
C GLU A 29 -7.30 -2.09 -4.20
N THR A 30 -8.39 -2.19 -4.97
CA THR A 30 -8.75 -1.15 -5.94
C THR A 30 -9.15 0.16 -5.27
N GLY A 31 -9.85 0.08 -4.14
CA GLY A 31 -10.20 1.26 -3.35
C GLY A 31 -8.98 2.04 -2.88
N VAL A 32 -7.96 1.32 -2.39
CA VAL A 32 -6.70 1.94 -1.98
C VAL A 32 -5.99 2.55 -3.18
N ILE A 33 -5.82 1.79 -4.25
CA ILE A 33 -5.13 2.26 -5.46
C ILE A 33 -5.81 3.50 -6.04
N ASP A 34 -7.12 3.46 -6.23
CA ASP A 34 -7.86 4.56 -6.84
C ASP A 34 -7.85 5.81 -5.97
N THR A 35 -8.00 5.65 -4.66
CA THR A 35 -7.97 6.78 -3.73
C THR A 35 -6.59 7.46 -3.74
N LEU A 36 -5.52 6.69 -3.69
CA LEU A 36 -4.17 7.24 -3.72
C LEU A 36 -3.84 7.87 -5.09
N ALA A 37 -4.31 7.25 -6.17
CA ALA A 37 -4.13 7.80 -7.52
C ALA A 37 -4.78 9.17 -7.68
N ASN A 38 -5.86 9.44 -6.95
CA ASN A 38 -6.57 10.72 -6.96
C ASN A 38 -6.07 11.70 -5.88
N GLY A 39 -4.95 11.40 -5.24
CA GLY A 39 -4.34 12.28 -4.26
C GLY A 39 -4.89 12.17 -2.84
N GLY A 40 -5.77 11.21 -2.59
CA GLY A 40 -6.31 10.95 -1.27
C GLY A 40 -5.51 9.94 -0.45
N GLU A 41 -6.02 9.61 0.71
CA GLU A 41 -5.45 8.58 1.57
C GLU A 41 -6.55 7.68 2.14
N VAL A 42 -6.18 6.47 2.54
CA VAL A 42 -7.11 5.52 3.16
C VAL A 42 -6.64 5.25 4.58
N THR A 43 -7.45 5.62 5.55
CA THR A 43 -7.16 5.40 6.97
C THR A 43 -8.07 4.31 7.53
N LEU A 44 -7.44 3.26 8.08
CA LEU A 44 -8.14 2.21 8.81
C LEU A 44 -7.74 2.36 10.28
N VAL A 45 -8.65 2.87 11.08
CA VAL A 45 -8.39 3.18 12.49
C VAL A 45 -7.80 1.98 13.22
N GLY A 46 -6.66 2.16 13.89
CA GLY A 46 -5.96 1.11 14.60
C GLY A 46 -5.06 0.26 13.73
N PHE A 47 -5.37 0.12 12.45
CA PHE A 47 -4.56 -0.69 11.52
C PHE A 47 -3.46 0.14 10.87
N GLY A 48 -3.82 1.22 10.21
CA GLY A 48 -2.85 2.09 9.57
C GLY A 48 -3.44 2.96 8.48
N THR A 49 -2.56 3.73 7.84
CA THR A 49 -2.93 4.66 6.78
C THR A 49 -2.12 4.40 5.53
N PHE A 50 -2.82 4.23 4.41
CA PHE A 50 -2.21 4.20 3.08
C PHE A 50 -2.23 5.61 2.51
N LYS A 51 -1.06 6.11 2.11
CA LYS A 51 -0.91 7.48 1.61
C LYS A 51 0.11 7.54 0.49
N VAL A 52 0.12 8.67 -0.22
CA VAL A 52 1.10 8.96 -1.25
C VAL A 52 2.20 9.83 -0.65
N THR A 53 3.44 9.43 -0.88
CA THR A 53 4.61 10.25 -0.56
C THR A 53 5.19 10.77 -1.87
N ASP A 54 5.31 12.09 -1.97
CA ASP A 54 5.93 12.73 -3.13
C ASP A 54 7.44 12.76 -2.94
N ARG A 55 8.16 12.27 -3.94
CA ARG A 55 9.61 12.43 -4.02
C ARG A 55 9.91 13.51 -5.05
N ALA A 56 10.52 14.59 -4.60
CA ALA A 56 10.91 15.70 -5.47
C ALA A 56 11.93 15.25 -6.51
N ALA A 57 11.93 15.91 -7.66
CA ALA A 57 12.96 15.75 -8.65
C ALA A 57 14.33 16.07 -8.03
N ARG A 58 15.34 15.32 -8.37
CA ARG A 58 16.69 15.52 -7.84
C ARG A 58 17.73 15.22 -8.92
N THR A 59 18.94 15.70 -8.68
CA THR A 59 20.10 15.41 -9.54
C THR A 59 20.89 14.28 -8.88
N GLY A 60 21.14 13.22 -9.66
CA GLY A 60 22.02 12.14 -9.26
C GLY A 60 23.26 12.09 -10.14
N ARG A 61 24.19 11.21 -9.83
CA ARG A 61 25.37 10.98 -10.66
C ARG A 61 25.46 9.52 -11.08
N ASN A 62 25.82 9.33 -12.36
CA ASN A 62 26.14 8.00 -12.84
C ASN A 62 27.50 7.57 -12.25
N PRO A 63 27.58 6.50 -11.44
CA PRO A 63 28.84 6.08 -10.83
C PRO A 63 29.90 5.62 -11.83
N LYS A 64 29.50 5.26 -13.05
CA LYS A 64 30.43 4.80 -14.11
C LYS A 64 31.02 5.94 -14.92
N THR A 65 30.23 6.96 -15.21
CA THR A 65 30.63 8.06 -16.10
C THR A 65 30.83 9.38 -15.37
N GLY A 66 30.31 9.52 -14.17
CA GLY A 66 30.33 10.76 -13.41
C GLY A 66 29.38 11.83 -13.94
N GLU A 67 28.57 11.50 -14.94
CA GLU A 67 27.60 12.42 -15.50
C GLU A 67 26.43 12.66 -14.58
N GLU A 68 25.90 13.88 -14.58
CA GLU A 68 24.70 14.22 -13.84
C GLU A 68 23.48 13.60 -14.51
N ILE A 69 22.62 12.99 -13.69
CA ILE A 69 21.36 12.40 -14.14
C ILE A 69 20.21 13.14 -13.47
N GLN A 70 19.24 13.56 -14.27
CA GLN A 70 18.00 14.15 -13.76
C GLN A 70 17.05 13.03 -13.34
N ILE A 71 16.76 12.96 -12.06
CA ILE A 71 15.78 12.00 -11.51
C ILE A 71 14.45 12.74 -11.37
N ALA A 72 13.46 12.33 -12.18
CA ALA A 72 12.15 12.96 -12.17
C ALA A 72 11.44 12.80 -10.83
N ALA A 73 10.57 13.76 -10.52
CA ALA A 73 9.67 13.65 -9.37
C ALA A 73 8.76 12.43 -9.53
N THR A 74 8.56 11.69 -8.46
CA THR A 74 7.72 10.50 -8.46
C THR A 74 6.77 10.50 -7.26
N LYS A 75 5.66 9.79 -7.41
CA LYS A 75 4.71 9.54 -6.31
C LYS A 75 4.87 8.08 -5.90
N VAL A 76 5.06 7.85 -4.61
CA VAL A 76 5.29 6.51 -4.06
C VAL A 76 4.21 6.19 -3.04
N PRO A 77 3.53 5.04 -3.17
CA PRO A 77 2.60 4.62 -2.13
C PRO A 77 3.37 4.25 -0.87
N SER A 78 2.83 4.62 0.28
CA SER A 78 3.41 4.26 1.57
C SER A 78 2.32 3.85 2.54
N PHE A 79 2.71 3.04 3.51
CA PHE A 79 1.82 2.58 4.57
C PHE A 79 2.43 2.93 5.92
N LYS A 80 1.66 3.65 6.74
CA LYS A 80 2.03 3.96 8.11
C LYS A 80 1.20 3.12 9.06
N ALA A 81 1.83 2.20 9.79
CA ALA A 81 1.13 1.35 10.74
C ALA A 81 0.49 2.17 11.87
N GLY A 82 -0.72 1.79 12.24
CA GLY A 82 -1.43 2.39 13.35
C GLY A 82 -0.91 1.90 14.69
N LYS A 83 -1.35 2.55 15.76
CA LYS A 83 -0.90 2.24 17.13
C LYS A 83 -1.20 0.79 17.52
N ALA A 84 -2.41 0.32 17.29
CA ALA A 84 -2.82 -1.04 17.65
C ALA A 84 -2.00 -2.09 16.88
N PHE A 85 -1.69 -1.82 15.60
CA PHE A 85 -0.86 -2.70 14.78
C PHE A 85 0.56 -2.80 15.37
N LYS A 86 1.16 -1.66 15.71
CA LYS A 86 2.50 -1.63 16.30
C LYS A 86 2.54 -2.34 17.65
N GLU A 87 1.54 -2.13 18.48
CA GLU A 87 1.44 -2.76 19.80
C GLU A 87 1.29 -4.28 19.70
N ALA A 88 0.62 -4.79 18.68
CA ALA A 88 0.47 -6.22 18.46
C ALA A 88 1.80 -6.93 18.16
N LEU A 89 2.81 -6.20 17.67
CA LEU A 89 4.11 -6.73 17.30
C LEU A 89 5.17 -6.59 18.41
N ASN A 90 4.87 -5.82 19.44
CA ASN A 90 5.85 -5.50 20.50
C ASN A 90 5.36 -5.83 21.90
#